data_d5d200144464afabad0cbf7c2071a99d
#
_entry.id   d5d200144464afabad0cbf7c2071a99d
#
_cell.length_a   1.000
_cell.length_b   1.000
_cell.length_c   1.000
_cell.angle_alpha   90.00
_cell.angle_beta   90.00
_cell.angle_gamma   90.00
#
_symmetry.space_group_name_H-M   'P 1'
#
loop_
_entity.id
_entity.type
_entity.pdbx_description
1 polymer ?
#
loop_
_entity_poly.entity_id
_entity_poly.type
_entity_poly.pdbx_seq_one_letter_code
_entity_poly.pdbx_strand_id
1 'polypeptide(L)'
;MKSMLKDAGILFAITLVAGLLLGCVYQITKEPIARQEALAQENACREVFSDAESFEAVTDFTEEAAQTVLNEGGYSTASVNACQEAKDASGTVLGYVLTVTTHEGYGGDIQFTVGVRNDGTLNGISLLSISETAGLGMQAGDVLVPQFADKNAYPYVYTKTGSTADNEIDAISGATITTNAVTNGVNAGVYYFQTMLQQGAWEGAANE
;
A
#
# COMPACT_ATOMS: atom_id res chain seq x y z
N MET A 1 -1.40 -18.57 -51.97
CA MET A 1 -2.41 -19.09 -51.03
C MET A 1 -1.95 -20.26 -50.18
N LYS A 2 -1.38 -21.35 -50.79
CA LYS A 2 -0.94 -22.53 -49.99
C LYS A 2 0.20 -22.23 -48.99
N SER A 3 1.16 -21.34 -49.31
CA SER A 3 2.22 -20.94 -48.36
C SER A 3 1.65 -20.11 -47.20
N MET A 4 0.78 -19.15 -47.48
CA MET A 4 0.13 -18.33 -46.44
C MET A 4 -0.67 -19.15 -45.41
N LEU A 5 -1.41 -20.17 -45.90
CA LEU A 5 -2.14 -21.10 -45.02
C LEU A 5 -1.20 -21.96 -44.17
N LYS A 6 -0.07 -22.37 -44.73
CA LYS A 6 0.97 -23.12 -43.99
C LYS A 6 1.60 -22.22 -42.91
N ASP A 7 1.96 -20.99 -43.26
CA ASP A 7 2.58 -20.04 -42.34
C ASP A 7 1.61 -19.64 -41.22
N ALA A 8 0.33 -19.43 -41.57
CA ALA A 8 -0.73 -19.18 -40.57
C ALA A 8 -0.93 -20.37 -39.62
N GLY A 9 -0.87 -21.62 -40.16
CA GLY A 9 -0.97 -22.83 -39.33
C GLY A 9 0.21 -22.99 -38.36
N ILE A 10 1.42 -22.68 -38.84
CA ILE A 10 2.63 -22.71 -37.96
C ILE A 10 2.50 -21.65 -36.84
N LEU A 11 2.11 -20.43 -37.19
CA LEU A 11 1.95 -19.36 -36.21
C LEU A 11 0.87 -19.72 -35.15
N PHE A 12 -0.26 -20.26 -35.61
CA PHE A 12 -1.32 -20.75 -34.73
C PHE A 12 -0.82 -21.85 -33.78
N ALA A 13 -0.07 -22.82 -34.28
CA ALA A 13 0.49 -23.89 -33.45
C ALA A 13 1.46 -23.36 -32.38
N ILE A 14 2.34 -22.43 -32.76
CA ILE A 14 3.30 -21.80 -31.81
C ILE A 14 2.55 -21.02 -30.72
N THR A 15 1.57 -20.18 -31.10
CA THR A 15 0.81 -19.40 -30.13
C THR A 15 -0.05 -20.27 -29.24
N LEU A 16 -0.63 -21.34 -29.74
CA LEU A 16 -1.39 -22.31 -28.95
C LEU A 16 -0.50 -23.01 -27.91
N VAL A 17 0.66 -23.50 -28.32
CA VAL A 17 1.61 -24.15 -27.39
C VAL A 17 2.12 -23.17 -26.36
N ALA A 18 2.50 -21.96 -26.77
CA ALA A 18 2.92 -20.90 -25.83
C ALA A 18 1.84 -20.54 -24.84
N GLY A 19 0.59 -20.39 -25.26
CA GLY A 19 -0.55 -20.12 -24.39
C GLY A 19 -0.83 -21.23 -23.38
N LEU A 20 -0.75 -22.49 -23.84
CA LEU A 20 -0.91 -23.66 -22.94
C LEU A 20 0.21 -23.72 -21.89
N LEU A 21 1.46 -23.53 -22.30
CA LEU A 21 2.59 -23.52 -21.36
C LEU A 21 2.46 -22.39 -20.34
N LEU A 22 2.11 -21.17 -20.78
CA LEU A 22 1.90 -20.03 -19.89
C LEU A 22 0.75 -20.30 -18.90
N GLY A 23 -0.37 -20.88 -19.36
CA GLY A 23 -1.48 -21.27 -18.52
C GLY A 23 -1.10 -22.32 -17.47
N CYS A 24 -0.29 -23.31 -17.83
CA CYS A 24 0.22 -24.30 -16.89
C CYS A 24 1.13 -23.68 -15.85
N VAL A 25 2.07 -22.82 -16.25
CA VAL A 25 2.96 -22.10 -15.31
C VAL A 25 2.13 -21.24 -14.36
N TYR A 26 1.16 -20.48 -14.86
CA TYR A 26 0.26 -19.66 -14.04
C TYR A 26 -0.46 -20.49 -12.97
N GLN A 27 -1.03 -21.65 -13.33
CA GLN A 27 -1.73 -22.51 -12.38
C GLN A 27 -0.81 -23.04 -11.26
N ILE A 28 0.43 -23.38 -11.60
CA ILE A 28 1.41 -23.89 -10.62
C ILE A 28 1.90 -22.78 -9.71
N THR A 29 2.05 -21.54 -10.21
CA THR A 29 2.66 -20.44 -9.47
C THR A 29 1.63 -19.64 -8.66
N LYS A 30 0.34 -19.72 -8.98
CA LYS A 30 -0.73 -18.93 -8.32
C LYS A 30 -0.76 -19.13 -6.81
N GLU A 31 -0.76 -20.38 -6.33
CA GLU A 31 -0.80 -20.65 -4.88
C GLU A 31 0.46 -20.23 -4.13
N PRO A 32 1.69 -20.55 -4.61
CA PRO A 32 2.91 -20.03 -3.99
C PRO A 32 2.97 -18.50 -3.94
N ILE A 33 2.54 -17.80 -4.99
CA ILE A 33 2.49 -16.33 -5.02
C ILE A 33 1.53 -15.82 -3.95
N ALA A 34 0.29 -16.31 -3.90
CA ALA A 34 -0.69 -15.89 -2.90
C ALA A 34 -0.22 -16.11 -1.45
N ARG A 35 0.52 -17.22 -1.20
CA ARG A 35 1.14 -17.46 0.11
C ARG A 35 2.23 -16.45 0.45
N GLN A 36 3.08 -16.11 -0.52
CA GLN A 36 4.13 -15.10 -0.30
C GLN A 36 3.55 -13.71 -0.09
N GLU A 37 2.52 -13.34 -0.82
CA GLU A 37 1.78 -12.08 -0.63
C GLU A 37 1.16 -12.00 0.77
N ALA A 38 0.50 -13.07 1.23
CA ALA A 38 -0.07 -13.13 2.57
C ALA A 38 0.99 -13.02 3.67
N LEU A 39 2.14 -13.70 3.51
CA LEU A 39 3.27 -13.60 4.44
C LEU A 39 3.89 -12.20 4.42
N ALA A 40 4.04 -11.60 3.24
CA ALA A 40 4.56 -10.23 3.12
C ALA A 40 3.63 -9.24 3.81
N GLN A 41 2.31 -9.38 3.64
CA GLN A 41 1.31 -8.56 4.31
C GLN A 41 1.39 -8.71 5.85
N GLU A 42 1.45 -9.95 6.35
CA GLU A 42 1.58 -10.20 7.79
C GLU A 42 2.86 -9.61 8.37
N ASN A 43 3.99 -9.78 7.68
CA ASN A 43 5.27 -9.21 8.11
C ASN A 43 5.20 -7.67 8.11
N ALA A 44 4.63 -7.05 7.08
CA ALA A 44 4.46 -5.61 7.00
C ALA A 44 3.57 -5.06 8.13
N CYS A 45 2.50 -5.78 8.50
CA CYS A 45 1.69 -5.42 9.66
C CYS A 45 2.51 -5.46 10.97
N ARG A 46 3.34 -6.51 11.15
CA ARG A 46 4.21 -6.64 12.33
C ARG A 46 5.33 -5.61 12.37
N GLU A 47 5.83 -5.15 11.21
CA GLU A 47 6.81 -4.06 11.15
C GLU A 47 6.24 -2.75 11.65
N VAL A 48 4.99 -2.44 11.31
CA VAL A 48 4.33 -1.20 11.75
C VAL A 48 3.68 -1.30 13.14
N PHE A 49 3.41 -2.52 13.65
CA PHE A 49 2.88 -2.78 15.00
C PHE A 49 3.57 -4.00 15.62
N SER A 50 4.79 -3.80 16.11
CA SER A 50 5.58 -4.88 16.75
C SER A 50 5.03 -5.34 18.10
N ASP A 51 4.18 -4.53 18.73
CA ASP A 51 3.50 -4.79 20.02
C ASP A 51 2.11 -5.42 19.84
N ALA A 52 1.62 -5.59 18.60
CA ALA A 52 0.38 -6.31 18.31
C ALA A 52 0.59 -7.83 18.27
N GLU A 53 -0.33 -8.58 18.86
CA GLU A 53 -0.35 -10.05 18.81
C GLU A 53 -1.11 -10.56 17.59
N SER A 54 -2.20 -9.87 17.20
CA SER A 54 -3.04 -10.26 16.07
C SER A 54 -3.51 -9.06 15.25
N PHE A 55 -3.84 -9.35 13.98
CA PHE A 55 -4.41 -8.38 13.04
C PHE A 55 -5.73 -8.95 12.50
N GLU A 56 -6.82 -8.20 12.68
CA GLU A 56 -8.15 -8.63 12.25
C GLU A 56 -8.73 -7.61 11.24
N ALA A 57 -9.28 -8.11 10.13
CA ALA A 57 -9.89 -7.25 9.14
C ALA A 57 -11.11 -6.52 9.74
N VAL A 58 -11.21 -5.22 9.47
CA VAL A 58 -12.38 -4.40 9.84
C VAL A 58 -13.58 -4.86 9.00
N THR A 59 -14.65 -5.31 9.67
CA THR A 59 -15.78 -6.03 9.05
C THR A 59 -16.54 -5.15 8.03
N ASP A 60 -16.67 -3.85 8.33
CA ASP A 60 -17.46 -2.91 7.51
C ASP A 60 -16.61 -2.11 6.51
N PHE A 61 -15.32 -2.45 6.38
CA PHE A 61 -14.45 -1.80 5.42
C PHE A 61 -14.83 -2.23 3.99
N THR A 62 -14.98 -1.23 3.10
CA THR A 62 -15.10 -1.43 1.64
C THR A 62 -14.19 -0.43 0.91
N GLU A 63 -13.54 -0.90 -0.15
CA GLU A 63 -12.66 -0.03 -0.96
C GLU A 63 -13.42 1.14 -1.60
N GLU A 64 -14.70 0.94 -1.98
CA GLU A 64 -15.54 1.98 -2.60
C GLU A 64 -15.85 3.12 -1.61
N ALA A 65 -16.18 2.79 -0.35
CA ALA A 65 -16.39 3.79 0.68
C ALA A 65 -15.10 4.53 1.01
N ALA A 66 -13.97 3.80 1.10
CA ALA A 66 -12.66 4.40 1.33
C ALA A 66 -12.27 5.37 0.20
N GLN A 67 -12.49 4.98 -1.06
CA GLN A 67 -12.21 5.84 -2.22
C GLN A 67 -13.07 7.11 -2.22
N THR A 68 -14.33 7.01 -1.78
CA THR A 68 -15.20 8.19 -1.66
C THR A 68 -14.62 9.19 -0.65
N VAL A 69 -14.21 8.72 0.53
CA VAL A 69 -13.58 9.54 1.57
C VAL A 69 -12.28 10.18 1.05
N LEU A 70 -11.43 9.39 0.38
CA LEU A 70 -10.18 9.92 -0.18
C LEU A 70 -10.41 10.98 -1.26
N ASN A 71 -11.43 10.81 -2.10
CA ASN A 71 -11.78 11.80 -3.13
C ASN A 71 -12.23 13.13 -2.51
N GLU A 72 -13.01 13.09 -1.43
CA GLU A 72 -13.44 14.27 -0.67
C GLU A 72 -12.25 14.97 0.01
N GLY A 73 -11.26 14.19 0.47
CA GLY A 73 -10.02 14.69 1.05
C GLY A 73 -8.98 15.22 0.05
N GLY A 74 -9.23 15.07 -1.26
CA GLY A 74 -8.28 15.47 -2.31
C GLY A 74 -7.18 14.44 -2.61
N TYR A 75 -7.33 13.19 -2.13
CA TYR A 75 -6.38 12.09 -2.34
C TYR A 75 -6.85 11.09 -3.39
N SER A 76 -7.46 11.56 -4.49
CA SER A 76 -8.03 10.70 -5.54
C SER A 76 -7.01 9.80 -6.27
N THR A 77 -5.73 10.09 -6.14
CA THR A 77 -4.61 9.31 -6.71
C THR A 77 -4.07 8.22 -5.78
N ALA A 78 -4.69 8.06 -4.62
CA ALA A 78 -4.39 6.97 -3.69
C ALA A 78 -5.64 6.14 -3.44
N SER A 79 -5.46 4.88 -3.02
CA SER A 79 -6.53 3.99 -2.57
C SER A 79 -6.13 3.30 -1.26
N VAL A 80 -7.12 3.06 -0.40
CA VAL A 80 -6.98 2.16 0.75
C VAL A 80 -7.59 0.82 0.35
N ASN A 81 -6.77 -0.22 0.27
CA ASN A 81 -7.19 -1.55 -0.22
C ASN A 81 -7.61 -2.48 0.91
N ALA A 82 -7.09 -2.26 2.13
CA ALA A 82 -7.45 -3.05 3.30
C ALA A 82 -7.32 -2.20 4.57
N CYS A 83 -8.12 -2.54 5.57
CA CYS A 83 -8.06 -1.98 6.92
C CYS A 83 -8.10 -3.13 7.93
N GLN A 84 -7.16 -3.16 8.87
CA GLN A 84 -7.06 -4.18 9.90
C GLN A 84 -6.88 -3.52 11.28
N GLU A 85 -7.52 -4.07 12.29
CA GLU A 85 -7.28 -3.73 13.69
C GLU A 85 -6.04 -4.44 14.18
N ALA A 86 -5.11 -3.72 14.79
CA ALA A 86 -3.97 -4.27 15.50
C ALA A 86 -4.35 -4.47 16.97
N LYS A 87 -4.32 -5.72 17.46
CA LYS A 87 -4.77 -6.08 18.81
C LYS A 87 -3.62 -6.64 19.66
N ASP A 88 -3.62 -6.29 20.93
CA ASP A 88 -2.71 -6.89 21.91
C ASP A 88 -3.17 -8.31 22.33
N ALA A 89 -2.38 -8.95 23.21
CA ALA A 89 -2.70 -10.29 23.73
C ALA A 89 -4.01 -10.36 24.55
N SER A 90 -4.53 -9.21 25.00
CA SER A 90 -5.83 -9.11 25.71
C SER A 90 -7.01 -8.91 24.77
N GLY A 91 -6.76 -8.72 23.48
CA GLY A 91 -7.75 -8.37 22.47
C GLY A 91 -8.09 -6.89 22.39
N THR A 92 -7.33 -6.03 23.09
CA THR A 92 -7.54 -4.58 23.03
C THR A 92 -6.96 -4.02 21.73
N VAL A 93 -7.73 -3.18 21.03
CA VAL A 93 -7.27 -2.52 19.80
C VAL A 93 -6.26 -1.43 20.13
N LEU A 94 -5.03 -1.60 19.64
CA LEU A 94 -3.93 -0.64 19.78
C LEU A 94 -3.98 0.47 18.73
N GLY A 95 -4.52 0.15 17.56
CA GLY A 95 -4.62 1.01 16.40
C GLY A 95 -5.01 0.24 15.16
N TYR A 96 -4.73 0.81 13.99
CA TYR A 96 -5.14 0.26 12.70
C TYR A 96 -3.96 0.18 11.73
N VAL A 97 -3.97 -0.86 10.92
CA VAL A 97 -3.06 -1.02 9.79
C VAL A 97 -3.86 -0.87 8.49
N LEU A 98 -3.49 0.11 7.70
CA LEU A 98 -4.09 0.40 6.41
C LEU A 98 -3.15 -0.05 5.30
N THR A 99 -3.64 -0.81 4.32
CA THR A 99 -2.90 -1.08 3.09
C THR A 99 -3.25 -0.01 2.08
N VAL A 100 -2.26 0.79 1.71
CA VAL A 100 -2.42 1.94 0.82
C VAL A 100 -1.66 1.69 -0.48
N THR A 101 -2.30 2.01 -1.60
CA THR A 101 -1.68 2.08 -2.93
C THR A 101 -1.71 3.52 -3.42
N THR A 102 -0.56 4.07 -3.78
CA THR A 102 -0.48 5.34 -4.51
C THR A 102 -0.19 5.08 -5.99
N HIS A 103 -0.92 5.78 -6.86
CA HIS A 103 -0.79 5.69 -8.32
C HIS A 103 0.12 6.78 -8.89
N GLU A 104 0.84 7.51 -8.04
CA GLU A 104 1.71 8.64 -8.42
C GLU A 104 3.19 8.23 -8.58
N GLY A 105 3.54 6.95 -8.46
CA GLY A 105 4.92 6.49 -8.63
C GLY A 105 5.44 6.72 -10.07
N TYR A 106 6.75 6.89 -10.21
CA TYR A 106 7.38 7.08 -11.52
C TYR A 106 7.36 5.82 -12.36
N GLY A 107 7.58 4.66 -11.75
CA GLY A 107 7.59 3.34 -12.39
C GLY A 107 6.26 2.61 -12.32
N GLY A 108 5.24 3.18 -11.70
CA GLY A 108 3.92 2.59 -11.50
C GLY A 108 3.42 2.71 -10.06
N ASP A 109 2.51 1.83 -9.70
CA ASP A 109 1.92 1.82 -8.37
C ASP A 109 2.95 1.48 -7.28
N ILE A 110 2.83 2.15 -6.14
CA ILE A 110 3.59 1.84 -4.93
C ILE A 110 2.58 1.45 -3.85
N GLN A 111 2.73 0.25 -3.28
CA GLN A 111 1.87 -0.26 -2.23
C GLN A 111 2.65 -0.45 -0.94
N PHE A 112 2.05 -0.05 0.18
CA PHE A 112 2.65 -0.14 1.50
C PHE A 112 1.59 -0.20 2.60
N THR A 113 1.96 -0.66 3.78
CA THR A 113 1.14 -0.56 4.98
C THR A 113 1.44 0.72 5.73
N VAL A 114 0.41 1.28 6.35
CA VAL A 114 0.46 2.47 7.23
C VAL A 114 -0.11 2.06 8.57
N GLY A 115 0.70 2.07 9.63
CA GLY A 115 0.25 1.78 10.99
C GLY A 115 -0.06 3.07 11.73
N VAL A 116 -1.30 3.24 12.21
CA VAL A 116 -1.71 4.42 12.97
C VAL A 116 -2.31 3.99 14.30
N ARG A 117 -1.79 4.51 15.42
CA ARG A 117 -2.30 4.25 16.76
C ARG A 117 -3.62 4.99 17.01
N ASN A 118 -4.38 4.53 17.99
CA ASN A 118 -5.66 5.16 18.36
C ASN A 118 -5.56 6.64 18.72
N ASP A 119 -4.40 7.10 19.19
CA ASP A 119 -4.13 8.50 19.49
C ASP A 119 -3.79 9.36 18.27
N GLY A 120 -3.71 8.74 17.07
CA GLY A 120 -3.35 9.40 15.82
C GLY A 120 -1.86 9.39 15.50
N THR A 121 -1.03 8.79 16.35
CA THR A 121 0.41 8.65 16.05
C THR A 121 0.63 7.69 14.90
N LEU A 122 1.33 8.14 13.86
CA LEU A 122 1.83 7.29 12.79
C LEU A 122 2.97 6.41 13.34
N ASN A 123 2.68 5.13 13.54
CA ASN A 123 3.63 4.18 14.11
C ASN A 123 4.75 3.82 13.11
N GLY A 124 4.44 3.88 11.82
CA GLY A 124 5.37 3.64 10.73
C GLY A 124 4.67 3.22 9.45
N ILE A 125 5.49 2.97 8.43
CA ILE A 125 5.06 2.38 7.16
C ILE A 125 5.97 1.20 6.80
N SER A 126 5.47 0.24 6.02
CA SER A 126 6.26 -0.85 5.44
C SER A 126 5.87 -1.08 3.98
N LEU A 127 6.87 -1.15 3.09
CA LEU A 127 6.66 -1.32 1.66
C LEU A 127 6.26 -2.76 1.34
N LEU A 128 5.17 -2.92 0.56
CA LEU A 128 4.71 -4.21 0.03
C LEU A 128 5.13 -4.42 -1.42
N SER A 129 4.99 -3.37 -2.24
CA SER A 129 5.35 -3.42 -3.66
C SER A 129 5.82 -2.07 -4.15
N ILE A 130 6.96 -2.08 -4.84
CA ILE A 130 7.54 -0.90 -5.47
C ILE A 130 8.32 -1.33 -6.72
N SER A 131 8.13 -0.62 -7.83
CA SER A 131 8.79 -0.89 -9.12
C SER A 131 9.43 0.36 -9.69
N GLU A 132 10.19 1.04 -8.88
CA GLU A 132 10.85 2.30 -9.21
C GLU A 132 12.24 2.11 -9.85
N THR A 133 12.86 3.19 -10.28
CA THR A 133 14.20 3.14 -10.86
C THR A 133 15.24 2.73 -9.81
N ALA A 134 16.03 1.70 -10.15
CA ALA A 134 17.13 1.22 -9.30
C ALA A 134 18.16 2.32 -9.00
N GLY A 135 18.57 2.44 -7.73
CA GLY A 135 19.49 3.49 -7.27
C GLY A 135 18.87 4.88 -7.11
N LEU A 136 17.58 5.03 -7.39
CA LEU A 136 16.78 6.25 -7.20
C LEU A 136 15.55 5.91 -6.34
N GLY A 137 14.36 5.83 -6.93
CA GLY A 137 13.11 5.55 -6.21
C GLY A 137 13.10 4.21 -5.44
N MET A 138 13.85 3.20 -5.89
CA MET A 138 14.03 1.95 -5.14
C MET A 138 14.71 2.12 -3.78
N GLN A 139 15.31 3.28 -3.49
CA GLN A 139 15.85 3.61 -2.16
C GLN A 139 14.77 4.02 -1.15
N ALA A 140 13.49 4.02 -1.53
CA ALA A 140 12.39 4.43 -0.67
C ALA A 140 12.35 3.64 0.67
N GLY A 141 12.68 2.35 0.63
CA GLY A 141 12.77 1.51 1.84
C GLY A 141 13.82 2.01 2.84
N ASP A 142 14.98 2.38 2.35
CA ASP A 142 16.11 2.80 3.19
C ASP A 142 16.01 4.27 3.61
N VAL A 143 15.46 5.13 2.76
CA VAL A 143 15.47 6.59 2.96
C VAL A 143 14.15 7.12 3.50
N LEU A 144 12.99 6.68 2.97
CA LEU A 144 11.69 7.23 3.37
C LEU A 144 11.08 6.49 4.55
N VAL A 145 11.06 5.16 4.51
CA VAL A 145 10.39 4.34 5.54
C VAL A 145 10.81 4.73 6.97
N PRO A 146 12.10 4.87 7.32
CA PRO A 146 12.50 5.20 8.68
C PRO A 146 12.03 6.59 9.15
N GLN A 147 11.76 7.51 8.21
CA GLN A 147 11.36 8.87 8.54
C GLN A 147 9.90 8.98 8.96
N PHE A 148 9.08 7.97 8.71
CA PHE A 148 7.67 7.93 9.09
C PHE A 148 7.43 7.24 10.44
N ALA A 149 8.46 6.75 11.12
CA ALA A 149 8.32 6.09 12.41
C ALA A 149 8.02 7.09 13.53
N ASP A 150 7.03 6.76 14.37
CA ASP A 150 6.65 7.51 15.59
C ASP A 150 6.36 9.00 15.35
N LYS A 151 5.71 9.31 14.24
CA LYS A 151 5.36 10.68 13.85
C LYS A 151 3.95 11.06 14.33
N ASN A 152 3.81 12.27 14.89
CA ASN A 152 2.51 12.80 15.35
C ASN A 152 2.16 14.16 14.73
N ALA A 153 2.68 14.44 13.55
CA ALA A 153 2.46 15.69 12.83
C ALA A 153 1.89 15.40 11.44
N TYR A 154 0.67 15.86 11.17
CA TYR A 154 -0.05 15.71 9.90
C TYR A 154 -0.54 17.07 9.40
N PRO A 155 -0.54 17.35 8.08
CA PRO A 155 -0.06 16.51 6.96
C PRO A 155 1.48 16.54 6.81
N TYR A 156 2.03 15.43 6.28
CA TYR A 156 3.46 15.33 5.95
C TYR A 156 3.75 16.04 4.64
N VAL A 157 4.91 16.69 4.60
CA VAL A 157 5.44 17.38 3.40
C VAL A 157 6.89 16.97 3.19
N TYR A 158 7.30 16.80 1.93
CA TYR A 158 8.70 16.50 1.67
C TYR A 158 9.52 17.79 1.47
N THR A 159 10.78 17.73 1.87
CA THR A 159 11.77 18.80 1.67
C THR A 159 13.01 18.28 0.94
N LYS A 160 13.73 19.20 0.25
CA LYS A 160 15.01 18.92 -0.43
C LYS A 160 16.21 19.56 0.27
N THR A 161 15.95 20.29 1.33
CA THR A 161 16.96 21.11 2.03
C THR A 161 17.31 20.60 3.42
N GLY A 162 16.80 19.42 3.79
CA GLY A 162 16.89 18.84 5.11
C GLY A 162 15.65 19.16 5.94
N SER A 163 15.06 18.12 6.54
CA SER A 163 13.89 18.24 7.41
C SER A 163 14.22 18.99 8.69
N THR A 164 13.38 19.95 9.07
CA THR A 164 13.55 20.79 10.27
C THR A 164 12.31 20.75 11.19
N ALA A 165 11.18 20.28 10.65
CA ALA A 165 9.93 20.14 11.38
C ALA A 165 9.51 18.65 11.43
N ASP A 166 8.71 18.30 12.44
CA ASP A 166 8.27 16.91 12.66
C ASP A 166 7.43 16.33 11.52
N ASN A 167 6.76 17.18 10.74
CA ASN A 167 5.99 16.77 9.56
C ASN A 167 6.79 16.82 8.25
N GLU A 168 8.06 17.18 8.28
CA GLU A 168 8.92 17.19 7.11
C GLU A 168 9.61 15.84 6.89
N ILE A 169 9.69 15.44 5.62
CA ILE A 169 10.32 14.21 5.15
C ILE A 169 11.42 14.60 4.14
N ASP A 170 12.63 14.13 4.36
CA ASP A 170 13.75 14.36 3.44
C ASP A 170 13.54 13.58 2.14
N ALA A 171 13.58 14.31 1.02
CA ALA A 171 13.39 13.70 -0.29
C ALA A 171 14.60 12.85 -0.71
N ILE A 172 14.30 11.76 -1.42
CA ILE A 172 15.33 10.98 -2.10
C ILE A 172 15.93 11.84 -3.22
N SER A 173 17.25 12.00 -3.20
CA SER A 173 17.94 12.76 -4.24
C SER A 173 17.72 12.13 -5.63
N GLY A 174 17.22 12.92 -6.57
CA GLY A 174 16.90 12.46 -7.92
C GLY A 174 15.60 11.64 -8.06
N ALA A 175 14.84 11.42 -6.98
CA ALA A 175 13.58 10.64 -7.01
C ALA A 175 12.42 11.41 -6.33
N THR A 176 12.23 12.67 -6.71
CA THR A 176 11.18 13.52 -6.14
C THR A 176 9.77 12.99 -6.40
N ILE A 177 9.52 12.36 -7.56
CA ILE A 177 8.22 11.77 -7.90
C ILE A 177 7.90 10.65 -6.92
N THR A 178 8.81 9.71 -6.71
CA THR A 178 8.65 8.62 -5.74
C THR A 178 8.45 9.14 -4.32
N THR A 179 9.24 10.16 -3.92
CA THR A 179 9.10 10.79 -2.60
C THR A 179 7.72 11.41 -2.42
N ASN A 180 7.24 12.16 -3.42
CA ASN A 180 5.90 12.75 -3.41
C ASN A 180 4.82 11.67 -3.33
N ALA A 181 4.93 10.63 -4.15
CA ALA A 181 3.97 9.52 -4.20
C ALA A 181 3.83 8.83 -2.84
N VAL A 182 4.94 8.48 -2.19
CA VAL A 182 4.93 7.86 -0.86
C VAL A 182 4.36 8.82 0.19
N THR A 183 4.79 10.08 0.20
CA THR A 183 4.31 11.08 1.17
C THR A 183 2.81 11.32 1.04
N ASN A 184 2.30 11.48 -0.20
CA ASN A 184 0.87 11.64 -0.47
C ASN A 184 0.06 10.40 -0.09
N GLY A 185 0.58 9.21 -0.38
CA GLY A 185 -0.08 7.96 0.01
C GLY A 185 -0.15 7.79 1.52
N VAL A 186 0.90 8.15 2.27
CA VAL A 186 0.86 8.17 3.75
C VAL A 186 -0.17 9.18 4.24
N ASN A 187 -0.19 10.39 3.68
CA ASN A 187 -1.20 11.39 4.00
C ASN A 187 -2.63 10.88 3.74
N ALA A 188 -2.85 10.18 2.63
CA ALA A 188 -4.14 9.58 2.31
C ALA A 188 -4.58 8.55 3.38
N GLY A 189 -3.66 7.66 3.79
CA GLY A 189 -3.93 6.68 4.84
C GLY A 189 -4.26 7.33 6.20
N VAL A 190 -3.47 8.33 6.61
CA VAL A 190 -3.71 9.06 7.88
C VAL A 190 -5.02 9.86 7.81
N TYR A 191 -5.32 10.48 6.67
CA TYR A 191 -6.59 11.17 6.45
C TYR A 191 -7.79 10.23 6.59
N TYR A 192 -7.72 9.05 5.95
CA TYR A 192 -8.75 8.03 6.07
C TYR A 192 -8.94 7.60 7.53
N PHE A 193 -7.85 7.31 8.26
CA PHE A 193 -7.90 6.97 9.67
C PHE A 193 -8.59 8.05 10.50
N GLN A 194 -8.20 9.32 10.35
CA GLN A 194 -8.78 10.43 11.11
C GLN A 194 -10.26 10.63 10.83
N THR A 195 -10.69 10.43 9.57
CA THR A 195 -12.06 10.66 9.16
C THR A 195 -12.99 9.53 9.56
N MET A 196 -12.56 8.27 9.39
CA MET A 196 -13.43 7.10 9.53
C MET A 196 -13.24 6.34 10.83
N LEU A 197 -12.02 6.25 11.33
CA LEU A 197 -11.70 5.35 12.45
C LEU A 197 -11.56 6.10 13.77
N GLN A 198 -10.87 7.23 13.78
CA GLN A 198 -10.64 8.01 15.00
C GLN A 198 -11.91 8.71 15.51
N GLN A 199 -12.80 9.13 14.62
CA GLN A 199 -14.05 9.82 15.00
C GLN A 199 -15.21 8.87 15.30
N GLY A 200 -15.01 7.56 15.25
CA GLY A 200 -16.08 6.59 15.47
C GLY A 200 -17.17 6.66 14.38
N ALA A 201 -16.86 7.15 13.18
CA ALA A 201 -17.82 7.35 12.09
C ALA A 201 -18.48 6.03 11.62
N TRP A 202 -17.88 4.89 11.91
CA TRP A 202 -18.46 3.57 11.63
C TRP A 202 -19.70 3.24 12.47
N GLU A 203 -19.77 3.73 13.71
CA GLU A 203 -20.95 3.48 14.56
C GLU A 203 -22.21 4.17 14.06
N GLY A 204 -22.07 5.23 13.24
CA GLY A 204 -23.19 5.96 12.63
C GLY A 204 -23.77 5.32 11.38
N ALA A 205 -22.97 4.63 10.58
CA ALA A 205 -23.41 4.06 9.29
C ALA A 205 -24.21 2.74 9.44
N ALA A 206 -24.14 2.08 10.58
CA ALA A 206 -24.88 0.84 10.85
C ALA A 206 -26.31 1.08 11.39
N ASN A 207 -26.75 2.32 11.62
CA ASN A 207 -28.03 2.69 12.22
C ASN A 207 -28.90 3.62 11.33
N GLU A 208 -28.60 3.81 10.06
CA GLU A 208 -29.46 4.41 9.03
C GLU A 208 -29.74 3.36 7.92
#